data_09d3d7a7d94b8accf027c8868df980bf
#
_entry.id   09d3d7a7d94b8accf027c8868df980bf
#
_cell.length_a   1.000
_cell.length_b   1.000
_cell.length_c   1.000
_cell.angle_alpha   90.00
_cell.angle_beta   90.00
_cell.angle_gamma   90.00
#
_symmetry.space_group_name_H-M   'P 1'
#
loop_
_entity.id
_entity.type
_entity.pdbx_description
1 polymer ?
#
loop_
_entity_poly.entity_id
_entity_poly.type
_entity_poly.pdbx_seq_one_letter_code
_entity_poly.pdbx_strand_id
1 'polypeptide(L)'
;MLKAACFIHSTTLPTWGDEILQYMLNYLIQRPIIHCLDFIYVNNTGTPLNIPKIENIHPKIRVVNYSTDPTTFEIPTIREMYSFAKLHPNYKLLYLHTKGISRPKNCITRHPIRSWVDFMLYCTVDKYNICLQLLQVYDTVGQNEMSVL
;
A
#
# COMPACT_ATOMS: atom_id res chain seq x y z
N MET A 1 -23.60 1.68 4.11
CA MET A 1 -22.51 0.77 3.70
C MET A 1 -21.18 1.52 3.87
N LEU A 2 -20.18 0.91 4.47
CA LEU A 2 -18.85 1.49 4.61
C LEU A 2 -18.24 1.69 3.22
N LYS A 3 -17.74 2.90 2.95
CA LYS A 3 -16.97 3.22 1.74
C LYS A 3 -15.50 3.33 2.12
N ALA A 4 -14.67 2.56 1.46
CA ALA A 4 -13.23 2.59 1.70
C ALA A 4 -12.43 2.47 0.40
N ALA A 5 -11.25 3.08 0.38
CA ALA A 5 -10.28 2.98 -0.70
C ALA A 5 -8.89 2.70 -0.13
N CYS A 6 -8.13 1.89 -0.85
CA CYS A 6 -6.75 1.59 -0.52
C CYS A 6 -5.82 2.33 -1.48
N PHE A 7 -4.79 2.97 -0.94
CA PHE A 7 -3.72 3.60 -1.69
C PHE A 7 -2.40 2.91 -1.36
N ILE A 8 -1.76 2.38 -2.38
CA ILE A 8 -0.47 1.69 -2.24
C ILE A 8 0.60 2.52 -2.94
N HIS A 9 1.56 3.02 -2.16
CA HIS A 9 2.78 3.53 -2.74
C HIS A 9 3.71 2.38 -3.08
N SER A 10 4.08 2.28 -4.34
CA SER A 10 5.05 1.32 -4.83
C SER A 10 6.30 2.04 -5.34
N THR A 11 7.45 1.59 -4.88
CA THR A 11 8.73 1.91 -5.52
C THR A 11 9.26 0.66 -6.16
N THR A 12 9.49 0.70 -7.46
CA THR A 12 10.02 -0.43 -8.22
C THR A 12 11.43 -0.11 -8.70
N LEU A 13 12.38 -0.97 -8.36
CA LEU A 13 13.76 -0.85 -8.79
C LEU A 13 14.16 -2.10 -9.59
N PRO A 14 15.15 -2.01 -10.49
CA PRO A 14 15.60 -3.16 -11.29
C PRO A 14 15.99 -4.39 -10.45
N THR A 15 16.46 -4.18 -9.22
CA THR A 15 16.90 -5.23 -8.30
C THR A 15 15.77 -6.01 -7.67
N TRP A 16 14.60 -5.39 -7.40
CA TRP A 16 13.47 -6.02 -6.72
C TRP A 16 12.28 -6.27 -7.64
N GLY A 17 12.17 -5.50 -8.75
CA GLY A 17 11.00 -5.55 -9.59
C GLY A 17 9.71 -5.24 -8.82
N ASP A 18 8.65 -5.97 -9.13
CA ASP A 18 7.31 -5.80 -8.55
C ASP A 18 6.92 -6.89 -7.53
N GLU A 19 7.89 -7.69 -7.07
CA GLU A 19 7.63 -8.87 -6.22
C GLU A 19 6.90 -8.52 -4.90
N ILE A 20 7.36 -7.47 -4.21
CA ILE A 20 6.76 -7.06 -2.94
C ILE A 20 5.35 -6.51 -3.17
N LEU A 21 5.16 -5.71 -4.23
CA LEU A 21 3.84 -5.20 -4.59
C LEU A 21 2.86 -6.34 -4.89
N GLN A 22 3.26 -7.31 -5.71
CA GLN A 22 2.41 -8.46 -6.03
C GLN A 22 2.06 -9.26 -4.77
N TYR A 23 3.02 -9.44 -3.88
CA TYR A 23 2.76 -10.09 -2.60
C TYR A 23 1.71 -9.34 -1.77
N MET A 24 1.84 -8.02 -1.63
CA MET A 24 0.90 -7.20 -0.88
C MET A 24 -0.50 -7.22 -1.50
N LEU A 25 -0.59 -7.11 -2.83
CA LEU A 25 -1.86 -7.19 -3.54
C LEU A 25 -2.54 -8.54 -3.36
N ASN A 26 -1.80 -9.65 -3.54
CA ASN A 26 -2.32 -11.00 -3.34
C ASN A 26 -2.79 -11.21 -1.89
N TYR A 27 -2.05 -10.67 -0.92
CA TYR A 27 -2.46 -10.71 0.48
C TYR A 27 -3.77 -9.98 0.70
N LEU A 28 -3.88 -8.75 0.21
CA LEU A 28 -5.05 -7.88 0.38
C LEU A 28 -6.32 -8.47 -0.23
N ILE A 29 -6.24 -9.00 -1.47
CA ILE A 29 -7.40 -9.55 -2.18
C ILE A 29 -7.92 -10.86 -1.58
N GLN A 30 -7.09 -11.60 -0.84
CA GLN A 30 -7.47 -12.83 -0.15
C GLN A 30 -8.11 -12.59 1.22
N ARG A 31 -8.21 -11.36 1.67
CA ARG A 31 -8.74 -11.01 3.00
C ARG A 31 -10.12 -10.37 2.90
N PRO A 32 -10.96 -10.51 3.95
CA PRO A 32 -12.33 -9.98 3.95
C PRO A 32 -12.43 -8.48 3.69
N ILE A 33 -11.39 -7.69 4.00
CA ILE A 33 -11.33 -6.25 3.73
C ILE A 33 -11.59 -5.92 2.25
N ILE A 34 -11.27 -6.83 1.31
CA ILE A 34 -11.51 -6.61 -0.13
C ILE A 34 -12.97 -6.28 -0.45
N HIS A 35 -13.90 -6.82 0.34
CA HIS A 35 -15.33 -6.56 0.17
C HIS A 35 -15.73 -5.15 0.62
N CYS A 36 -14.93 -4.53 1.50
CA CYS A 36 -15.14 -3.17 1.99
C CYS A 36 -14.49 -2.11 1.10
N LEU A 37 -13.50 -2.49 0.30
CA LEU A 37 -12.79 -1.57 -0.60
C LEU A 37 -13.55 -1.39 -1.90
N ASP A 38 -13.76 -0.15 -2.33
CA ASP A 38 -14.27 0.17 -3.67
C ASP A 38 -13.15 0.24 -4.70
N PHE A 39 -11.97 0.75 -4.29
CA PHE A 39 -10.80 0.96 -5.14
C PHE A 39 -9.50 0.57 -4.44
N ILE A 40 -8.53 0.12 -5.24
CA ILE A 40 -7.14 -0.09 -4.84
C ILE A 40 -6.27 0.67 -5.86
N TYR A 41 -5.77 1.83 -5.44
CA TYR A 41 -4.89 2.65 -6.26
C TYR A 41 -3.43 2.30 -5.98
N VAL A 42 -2.69 1.98 -7.03
CA VAL A 42 -1.24 1.72 -6.97
C VAL A 42 -0.52 2.85 -7.68
N ASN A 43 0.19 3.67 -6.93
CA ASN A 43 1.04 4.73 -7.45
C ASN A 43 2.49 4.28 -7.42
N ASN A 44 3.08 4.08 -8.59
CA ASN A 44 4.43 3.57 -8.73
C ASN A 44 5.43 4.66 -9.09
N THR A 45 6.60 4.60 -8.47
CA THR A 45 7.78 5.38 -8.80
C THR A 45 8.95 4.44 -9.11
N GLY A 46 9.91 4.90 -9.94
CA GLY A 46 11.04 4.09 -10.37
C GLY A 46 10.76 3.34 -11.66
N THR A 47 11.16 2.08 -11.74
CA THR A 47 10.94 1.26 -12.95
C THR A 47 9.44 1.10 -13.22
N PRO A 48 8.96 1.42 -14.44
CA PRO A 48 7.55 1.31 -14.76
C PRO A 48 7.00 -0.10 -14.58
N LEU A 49 5.84 -0.22 -13.94
CA LEU A 49 5.08 -1.46 -13.85
C LEU A 49 4.41 -1.79 -15.18
N ASN A 50 4.27 -3.07 -15.44
CA ASN A 50 3.37 -3.56 -16.49
C ASN A 50 1.92 -3.42 -15.98
N ILE A 51 1.24 -2.33 -16.39
CA ILE A 51 -0.10 -1.98 -15.90
C ILE A 51 -1.10 -3.12 -16.14
N PRO A 52 -1.26 -3.69 -17.35
CA PRO A 52 -2.19 -4.79 -17.58
C PRO A 52 -1.91 -6.00 -16.67
N LYS A 53 -0.64 -6.34 -16.45
CA LYS A 53 -0.25 -7.46 -15.57
C LYS A 53 -0.76 -7.26 -14.14
N ILE A 54 -0.66 -6.05 -13.61
CA ILE A 54 -1.04 -5.76 -12.22
C ILE A 54 -2.56 -5.57 -12.10
N GLU A 55 -3.19 -4.84 -13.02
CA GLU A 55 -4.64 -4.62 -12.98
C GLU A 55 -5.46 -5.90 -13.21
N ASN A 56 -4.92 -6.85 -13.95
CA ASN A 56 -5.56 -8.17 -14.15
C ASN A 56 -5.61 -9.04 -12.89
N ILE A 57 -4.87 -8.70 -11.82
CA ILE A 57 -4.95 -9.41 -10.55
C ILE A 57 -6.35 -9.28 -9.92
N HIS A 58 -6.94 -8.07 -9.98
CA HIS A 58 -8.29 -7.83 -9.44
C HIS A 58 -8.93 -6.58 -10.07
N PRO A 59 -10.24 -6.59 -10.40
CA PRO A 59 -10.91 -5.49 -11.09
C PRO A 59 -10.95 -4.16 -10.32
N LYS A 60 -10.72 -4.15 -9.02
CA LYS A 60 -10.65 -2.93 -8.20
C LYS A 60 -9.29 -2.22 -8.28
N ILE A 61 -8.26 -2.87 -8.85
CA ILE A 61 -6.91 -2.31 -8.93
C ILE A 61 -6.82 -1.32 -10.07
N ARG A 62 -6.18 -0.18 -9.80
CA ARG A 62 -5.83 0.85 -10.78
C ARG A 62 -4.37 1.24 -10.54
N VAL A 63 -3.58 1.24 -11.61
CA VAL A 63 -2.13 1.49 -11.55
C VAL A 63 -1.78 2.76 -12.28
N VAL A 64 -0.95 3.58 -11.65
CA VAL A 64 -0.33 4.75 -12.26
C VAL A 64 1.18 4.67 -12.10
N ASN A 65 1.91 4.63 -13.21
CA ASN A 65 3.34 4.87 -13.22
C ASN A 65 3.58 6.38 -13.18
N TYR A 66 3.79 6.90 -11.98
CA TYR A 66 3.80 8.34 -11.74
C TYR A 66 5.11 9.00 -12.18
N SER A 67 6.24 8.38 -11.86
CA SER A 67 7.56 8.90 -12.16
C SER A 67 8.58 7.77 -12.31
N THR A 68 9.56 7.96 -13.20
CA THR A 68 10.73 7.08 -13.28
C THR A 68 11.77 7.40 -12.21
N ASP A 69 11.62 8.53 -11.52
CA ASP A 69 12.50 8.95 -10.43
C ASP A 69 12.02 8.38 -9.09
N PRO A 70 12.74 7.41 -8.51
CA PRO A 70 12.37 6.82 -7.21
C PRO A 70 12.55 7.78 -6.04
N THR A 71 13.28 8.90 -6.22
CA THR A 71 13.52 9.90 -5.17
C THR A 71 12.31 10.80 -4.90
N THR A 72 11.26 10.68 -5.69
CA THR A 72 9.97 11.35 -5.40
C THR A 72 9.26 10.76 -4.18
N PHE A 73 9.71 9.59 -3.71
CA PHE A 73 9.17 8.88 -2.54
C PHE A 73 7.64 8.76 -2.57
N GLU A 74 6.99 8.81 -1.42
CA GLU A 74 5.53 8.67 -1.28
C GLU A 74 4.73 9.92 -1.64
N ILE A 75 5.38 11.03 -1.98
CA ILE A 75 4.73 12.33 -2.23
C ILE A 75 3.58 12.24 -3.24
N PRO A 76 3.73 11.56 -4.40
CA PRO A 76 2.64 11.43 -5.36
C PRO A 76 1.40 10.74 -4.77
N THR A 77 1.61 9.65 -4.05
CA THR A 77 0.52 8.86 -3.45
C THR A 77 -0.21 9.65 -2.36
N ILE A 78 0.52 10.36 -1.51
CA ILE A 78 -0.06 11.19 -0.44
C ILE A 78 -0.87 12.35 -1.03
N ARG A 79 -0.38 12.98 -2.09
CA ARG A 79 -1.12 14.04 -2.79
C ARG A 79 -2.42 13.53 -3.41
N GLU A 80 -2.40 12.35 -4.02
CA GLU A 80 -3.59 11.74 -4.59
C GLU A 80 -4.59 11.34 -3.50
N MET A 81 -4.13 10.74 -2.40
CA MET A 81 -4.98 10.47 -1.22
C MET A 81 -5.65 11.72 -0.69
N TYR A 82 -4.91 12.82 -0.56
CA TYR A 82 -5.43 14.10 -0.09
C TYR A 82 -6.51 14.64 -1.03
N SER A 83 -6.25 14.61 -2.33
CA SER A 83 -7.22 15.05 -3.34
C SER A 83 -8.48 14.18 -3.32
N PHE A 84 -8.32 12.87 -3.22
CA PHE A 84 -9.41 11.93 -3.11
C PHE A 84 -10.25 12.18 -1.84
N ALA A 85 -9.60 12.37 -0.69
CA ALA A 85 -10.28 12.64 0.59
C ALA A 85 -11.15 13.91 0.54
N LYS A 86 -10.66 14.96 -0.13
CA LYS A 86 -11.44 16.19 -0.33
C LYS A 86 -12.70 15.97 -1.15
N LEU A 87 -12.64 15.16 -2.18
CA LEU A 87 -13.75 14.85 -3.07
C LEU A 87 -14.70 13.82 -2.47
N HIS A 88 -14.19 12.97 -1.57
CA HIS A 88 -14.91 11.84 -1.00
C HIS A 88 -14.79 11.80 0.54
N PRO A 89 -15.35 12.80 1.26
CA PRO A 89 -15.15 12.94 2.72
C PRO A 89 -15.70 11.77 3.55
N ASN A 90 -16.59 10.96 2.97
CA ASN A 90 -17.19 9.80 3.65
C ASN A 90 -16.39 8.49 3.48
N TYR A 91 -15.28 8.52 2.74
CA TYR A 91 -14.42 7.36 2.58
C TYR A 91 -13.45 7.20 3.73
N LYS A 92 -13.23 5.96 4.15
CA LYS A 92 -12.08 5.58 4.96
C LYS A 92 -10.93 5.20 4.02
N LEU A 93 -9.74 5.70 4.33
CA LEU A 93 -8.57 5.47 3.48
C LEU A 93 -7.59 4.54 4.18
N LEU A 94 -7.15 3.51 3.45
CA LEU A 94 -6.05 2.64 3.84
C LEU A 94 -4.82 3.04 3.03
N TYR A 95 -3.73 3.33 3.71
CA TYR A 95 -2.44 3.57 3.08
C TYR A 95 -1.49 2.42 3.36
N LEU A 96 -0.88 1.91 2.30
CA LEU A 96 0.16 0.89 2.35
C LEU A 96 1.35 1.33 1.48
N HIS A 97 2.54 0.82 1.76
CA HIS A 97 3.70 1.07 0.92
C HIS A 97 4.65 -0.13 0.85
N THR A 98 5.35 -0.25 -0.28
CA THR A 98 6.42 -1.23 -0.43
C THR A 98 7.64 -0.75 0.34
N LYS A 99 8.04 -1.49 1.37
CA LYS A 99 9.12 -1.09 2.28
C LYS A 99 10.42 -1.82 1.98
N GLY A 100 11.55 -1.14 2.17
CA GLY A 100 12.87 -1.77 2.11
C GLY A 100 13.43 -2.05 0.72
N ILE A 101 12.75 -1.62 -0.34
CA ILE A 101 13.15 -1.83 -1.75
C ILE A 101 14.47 -1.12 -2.10
N SER A 102 14.81 -0.05 -1.41
CA SER A 102 16.09 0.64 -1.58
C SER A 102 17.32 -0.20 -1.16
N ARG A 103 17.10 -1.33 -0.49
CA ARG A 103 18.18 -2.21 -0.04
C ARG A 103 18.50 -3.29 -1.07
N PRO A 104 19.79 -3.68 -1.25
CA PRO A 104 20.16 -4.72 -2.18
C PRO A 104 19.46 -6.06 -1.89
N LYS A 105 19.05 -6.76 -2.93
CA LYS A 105 18.34 -8.06 -2.82
C LYS A 105 19.17 -9.15 -2.13
N ASN A 106 20.49 -9.04 -2.18
CA ASN A 106 21.44 -9.98 -1.58
C ASN A 106 21.77 -9.66 -0.12
N CYS A 107 21.17 -8.62 0.45
CA CYS A 107 21.46 -8.22 1.80
C CYS A 107 20.82 -9.21 2.79
N ILE A 108 21.56 -9.51 3.88
CA ILE A 108 21.11 -10.30 5.05
C ILE A 108 19.76 -9.79 5.60
N THR A 109 19.35 -8.59 5.19
CA THR A 109 18.11 -7.91 5.59
C THR A 109 16.85 -8.31 4.80
N ARG A 110 16.91 -9.31 3.89
CA ARG A 110 15.70 -9.75 3.14
C ARG A 110 14.60 -10.25 4.08
N HIS A 111 14.98 -11.00 5.09
CA HIS A 111 14.04 -11.56 6.08
C HIS A 111 13.38 -10.47 6.94
N PRO A 112 14.10 -9.47 7.47
CA PRO A 112 13.49 -8.34 8.18
C PRO A 112 12.51 -7.51 7.32
N ILE A 113 12.81 -7.30 6.02
CA ILE A 113 11.91 -6.57 5.12
C ILE A 113 10.57 -7.31 4.99
N ARG A 114 10.61 -8.62 4.77
CA ARG A 114 9.39 -9.42 4.67
C ARG A 114 8.58 -9.40 5.96
N SER A 115 9.23 -9.62 7.09
CA SER A 115 8.59 -9.57 8.40
C SER A 115 7.95 -8.21 8.67
N TRP A 116 8.55 -7.14 8.19
CA TRP A 116 8.02 -5.79 8.34
C TRP A 116 6.78 -5.55 7.49
N VAL A 117 6.79 -5.98 6.23
CA VAL A 117 5.61 -5.95 5.36
C VAL A 117 4.49 -6.80 5.95
N ASP A 118 4.80 -8.01 6.43
CA ASP A 118 3.82 -8.90 7.06
C ASP A 118 3.20 -8.28 8.31
N PHE A 119 3.99 -7.60 9.15
CA PHE A 119 3.49 -6.90 10.33
C PHE A 119 2.59 -5.71 9.97
N MET A 120 2.96 -4.91 8.97
CA MET A 120 2.12 -3.83 8.46
C MET A 120 0.78 -4.38 7.95
N LEU A 121 0.80 -5.44 7.14
CA LEU A 121 -0.41 -6.07 6.60
C LEU A 121 -1.27 -6.67 7.71
N TYR A 122 -0.67 -7.33 8.69
CA TYR A 122 -1.38 -7.84 9.86
C TYR A 122 -2.11 -6.72 10.61
N CYS A 123 -1.41 -5.64 10.95
CA CYS A 123 -1.99 -4.55 11.73
C CYS A 123 -3.10 -3.80 10.99
N THR A 124 -3.02 -3.66 9.67
CA THR A 124 -3.93 -2.82 8.88
C THR A 124 -4.98 -3.64 8.11
N VAL A 125 -4.58 -4.77 7.54
CA VAL A 125 -5.44 -5.60 6.68
C VAL A 125 -6.16 -6.67 7.49
N ASP A 126 -5.45 -7.46 8.31
CA ASP A 126 -6.11 -8.50 9.14
C ASP A 126 -6.91 -7.88 10.29
N LYS A 127 -6.43 -6.78 10.86
CA LYS A 127 -7.09 -6.06 11.96
C LYS A 127 -7.96 -4.89 11.50
N TYR A 128 -8.38 -4.87 10.24
CA TYR A 128 -9.15 -3.75 9.66
C TYR A 128 -10.40 -3.40 10.47
N ASN A 129 -11.10 -4.38 11.05
CA ASN A 129 -12.28 -4.11 11.88
C ASN A 129 -11.93 -3.29 13.12
N ILE A 130 -10.79 -3.58 13.75
CA ILE A 130 -10.30 -2.80 14.90
C ILE A 130 -9.91 -1.39 14.45
N CYS A 131 -9.21 -1.27 13.31
CA CYS A 131 -8.88 0.03 12.74
C CYS A 131 -10.15 0.87 12.48
N LEU A 132 -11.19 0.26 11.92
CA LEU A 132 -12.46 0.96 11.66
C LEU A 132 -13.17 1.41 12.94
N GLN A 133 -13.13 0.61 14.01
CA GLN A 133 -13.67 1.00 15.31
C GLN A 133 -12.89 2.18 15.91
N LEU A 134 -11.57 2.13 15.85
CA LEU A 134 -10.71 3.21 16.35
C LEU A 134 -10.88 4.51 15.55
N LEU A 135 -11.11 4.42 14.24
CA LEU A 135 -11.39 5.59 13.38
C LEU A 135 -12.74 6.28 13.67
N GLN A 136 -13.54 5.76 14.58
CA GLN A 136 -14.72 6.48 15.10
C GLN A 136 -14.34 7.50 16.17
N VAL A 137 -13.17 7.35 16.78
CA VAL A 137 -12.69 8.20 17.90
C VAL A 137 -11.44 8.99 17.49
N TYR A 138 -10.60 8.40 16.63
CA TYR A 138 -9.32 8.97 16.21
C TYR A 138 -9.34 9.30 14.72
N ASP A 139 -8.65 10.35 14.33
CA ASP A 139 -8.54 10.76 12.91
C ASP A 139 -7.66 9.80 12.10
N THR A 140 -6.68 9.19 12.75
CA THR A 140 -5.76 8.25 12.13
C THR A 140 -5.49 7.05 13.04
N VAL A 141 -5.35 5.89 12.43
CA VAL A 141 -4.94 4.65 13.10
C VAL A 141 -3.86 3.99 12.26
N GLY A 142 -2.77 3.61 12.87
CA GLY A 142 -1.67 2.98 12.16
C GLY A 142 -0.67 2.30 13.09
N GLN A 143 0.33 1.70 12.47
CA GLN A 143 1.46 1.11 13.14
C GLN A 143 2.48 2.21 13.44
N ASN A 144 2.82 2.40 14.72
CA ASN A 144 3.98 3.18 15.09
C ASN A 144 5.25 2.43 14.67
N GLU A 145 6.17 3.13 14.01
CA GLU A 145 7.51 2.61 13.83
C GLU A 145 8.11 2.39 15.22
N MET A 146 8.24 1.14 15.64
CA MET A 146 9.12 0.83 16.73
C MET A 146 10.54 1.14 16.25
N SER A 147 11.08 2.27 16.68
CA SER A 147 12.51 2.51 16.65
C SER A 147 13.14 1.43 17.50
N VAL A 148 13.65 0.40 16.88
CA VAL A 148 14.58 -0.51 17.53
C VAL A 148 15.86 0.30 17.70
N LEU A 149 16.06 0.80 18.93
CA LEU A 149 17.33 1.33 19.38
C LEU A 149 18.39 0.22 19.34
#